data_ae00faf5a4db2cf6057127a4506c08f7
#
_entry.id   ae00faf5a4db2cf6057127a4506c08f7
#
_cell.length_a   1.000
_cell.length_b   1.000
_cell.length_c   1.000
_cell.angle_alpha   90.00
_cell.angle_beta   90.00
_cell.angle_gamma   90.00
#
_symmetry.space_group_name_H-M   'P 1'
#
loop_
_entity.id
_entity.type
_entity.pdbx_description
1 polymer ?
#
loop_
_entity_poly.entity_id
_entity_poly.type
_entity_poly.pdbx_seq_one_letter_code
_entity_poly.pdbx_strand_id
1 'polypeptide(L)'
;MEGIYILIVDDESRMRKLLKDFLTVKGYQTLEAEDGEKAIEIYEENKNKIKLILLDVMMPKLDGWSVLRKIRQDSKIPVIMLTAR
;
A
#
# COMPACT_ATOMS: atom_id res chain seq x y z
N MET A 1 1.39 8.04 -15.16
CA MET A 1 2.84 8.03 -15.40
C MET A 1 3.32 6.61 -15.46
N GLU A 2 4.00 6.31 -16.54
CA GLU A 2 4.46 4.97 -16.78
C GLU A 2 5.52 4.56 -15.76
N GLY A 3 5.39 3.36 -15.26
CA GLY A 3 6.38 2.82 -14.32
C GLY A 3 6.24 3.23 -12.88
N ILE A 4 5.24 4.04 -12.54
CA ILE A 4 5.01 4.43 -11.16
C ILE A 4 3.83 3.65 -10.62
N TYR A 5 4.10 2.81 -9.63
CA TYR A 5 3.08 2.01 -8.97
C TYR A 5 2.89 2.49 -7.54
N ILE A 6 1.65 2.53 -7.11
CA ILE A 6 1.27 2.85 -5.74
C ILE A 6 0.62 1.62 -5.15
N LEU A 7 1.13 1.17 -4.01
CA LEU A 7 0.55 0.03 -3.30
C LEU A 7 -0.50 0.55 -2.33
N ILE A 8 -1.71 0.05 -2.46
CA ILE A 8 -2.83 0.43 -1.60
C ILE A 8 -3.11 -0.73 -0.65
N VAL A 9 -2.96 -0.49 0.64
CA VAL A 9 -3.14 -1.51 1.67
C VAL A 9 -4.29 -1.12 2.57
N ASP A 10 -5.39 -1.83 2.48
CA ASP A 10 -6.59 -1.57 3.28
C ASP A 10 -7.43 -2.85 3.28
N ASP A 11 -8.00 -3.18 4.42
CA ASP A 11 -8.81 -4.39 4.52
C ASP A 11 -10.22 -4.20 3.94
N GLU A 12 -10.62 -2.97 3.64
CA GLU A 12 -11.91 -2.70 3.02
C GLU A 12 -11.79 -2.58 1.50
N SER A 13 -12.50 -3.45 0.79
CA SER A 13 -12.45 -3.45 -0.66
C SER A 13 -12.98 -2.14 -1.26
N ARG A 14 -13.97 -1.53 -0.61
CA ARG A 14 -14.53 -0.26 -1.08
C ARG A 14 -13.50 0.85 -1.07
N MET A 15 -12.73 0.93 0.02
CA MET A 15 -11.69 1.95 0.14
C MET A 15 -10.60 1.73 -0.90
N ARG A 16 -10.19 0.46 -1.09
CA ARG A 16 -9.18 0.17 -2.11
C ARG A 16 -9.66 0.58 -3.49
N LYS A 17 -10.92 0.28 -3.81
CA LYS A 17 -11.48 0.63 -5.10
C LYS A 17 -11.52 2.14 -5.30
N LEU A 18 -11.95 2.87 -4.28
CA LEU A 18 -12.03 4.32 -4.35
C LEU A 18 -10.65 4.94 -4.62
N LEU A 19 -9.66 4.50 -3.88
CA LEU A 19 -8.30 5.01 -4.05
C LEU A 19 -7.72 4.61 -5.41
N LYS A 20 -7.98 3.37 -5.82
CA LYS A 20 -7.52 2.90 -7.12
C LYS A 20 -8.10 3.72 -8.26
N ASP A 21 -9.42 3.96 -8.20
CA ASP A 21 -10.07 4.72 -9.26
C ASP A 21 -9.53 6.14 -9.34
N PHE A 22 -9.35 6.78 -8.19
CA PHE A 22 -8.82 8.14 -8.14
C PHE A 22 -7.39 8.19 -8.71
N LEU A 23 -6.54 7.27 -8.27
CA LEU A 23 -5.14 7.27 -8.71
C LEU A 23 -5.00 6.92 -10.18
N THR A 24 -5.85 6.02 -10.67
CA THR A 24 -5.84 5.65 -12.08
C THR A 24 -6.18 6.85 -12.95
N VAL A 25 -7.16 7.66 -12.53
CA VAL A 25 -7.51 8.88 -13.26
C VAL A 25 -6.32 9.84 -13.32
N LYS A 26 -5.52 9.87 -12.25
CA LYS A 26 -4.34 10.73 -12.19
C LYS A 26 -3.13 10.16 -12.97
N GLY A 27 -3.27 8.98 -13.55
CA GLY A 27 -2.21 8.40 -14.38
C GLY A 27 -1.29 7.42 -13.66
N TYR A 28 -1.58 7.07 -12.41
CA TYR A 28 -0.77 6.10 -11.67
C TYR A 28 -1.28 4.69 -11.85
N GLN A 29 -0.39 3.75 -11.75
CA GLN A 29 -0.77 2.34 -11.70
C GLN A 29 -0.84 1.92 -10.23
N THR A 30 -1.69 0.95 -9.93
CA THR A 30 -1.90 0.56 -8.53
C THR A 30 -1.77 -0.94 -8.37
N LEU A 31 -1.34 -1.32 -7.16
CA LEU A 31 -1.38 -2.69 -6.67
C LEU A 31 -2.16 -2.64 -5.37
N GLU A 32 -2.86 -3.71 -5.05
CA GLU A 32 -3.71 -3.75 -3.85
C GLU A 32 -3.34 -4.91 -2.96
N ALA A 33 -3.43 -4.66 -1.65
CA ALA A 33 -3.28 -5.71 -0.65
C ALA A 33 -4.38 -5.56 0.37
N GLU A 34 -4.98 -6.67 0.76
CA GLU A 34 -6.13 -6.68 1.68
C GLU A 34 -5.73 -6.82 3.15
N ASP A 35 -4.49 -7.14 3.42
CA ASP A 35 -3.97 -7.24 4.77
C ASP A 35 -2.46 -7.02 4.77
N GLY A 36 -1.88 -6.99 5.97
CA GLY A 36 -0.47 -6.67 6.11
C GLY A 36 0.47 -7.72 5.56
N GLU A 37 0.11 -8.99 5.70
CA GLU A 37 0.94 -10.07 5.17
C GLU A 37 0.99 -10.01 3.65
N LYS A 38 -0.17 -9.78 3.04
CA LYS A 38 -0.24 -9.65 1.59
C LYS A 38 0.51 -8.41 1.11
N ALA A 39 0.45 -7.33 1.90
CA ALA A 39 1.15 -6.11 1.56
C ALA A 39 2.66 -6.34 1.48
N ILE A 40 3.21 -7.05 2.47
CA ILE A 40 4.64 -7.34 2.48
C ILE A 40 5.02 -8.23 1.30
N GLU A 41 4.20 -9.24 1.02
CA GLU A 41 4.44 -10.14 -0.10
C GLU A 41 4.48 -9.37 -1.42
N ILE A 42 3.47 -8.53 -1.67
CA ILE A 42 3.38 -7.76 -2.91
C ILE A 42 4.52 -6.75 -2.99
N TYR A 43 4.87 -6.12 -1.87
CA TYR A 43 5.95 -5.16 -1.83
C TYR A 43 7.28 -5.84 -2.20
N GLU A 44 7.57 -7.02 -1.61
CA GLU A 44 8.81 -7.72 -1.90
C GLU A 44 8.91 -8.13 -3.37
N GLU A 45 7.79 -8.50 -3.96
CA GLU A 45 7.77 -8.91 -5.37
C GLU A 45 7.91 -7.74 -6.34
N ASN A 46 7.61 -6.53 -5.88
CA ASN A 46 7.54 -5.36 -6.77
C ASN A 46 8.34 -4.17 -6.26
N LYS A 47 9.39 -4.40 -5.48
CA LYS A 47 10.18 -3.33 -4.86
C LYS A 47 10.62 -2.25 -5.84
N ASN A 48 11.04 -2.65 -7.02
CA ASN A 48 11.59 -1.72 -8.00
C ASN A 48 10.53 -0.86 -8.66
N LYS A 49 9.27 -1.26 -8.57
CA LYS A 49 8.17 -0.58 -9.24
C LYS A 49 7.37 0.30 -8.30
N ILE A 50 7.25 -0.10 -7.04
CA ILE A 50 6.43 0.64 -6.07
C ILE A 50 7.18 1.87 -5.58
N LYS A 51 6.56 3.03 -5.72
CA LYS A 51 7.17 4.30 -5.33
C LYS A 51 6.47 4.97 -4.16
N LEU A 52 5.31 4.44 -3.76
CA LEU A 52 4.54 4.99 -2.65
C LEU A 52 3.64 3.90 -2.12
N ILE A 53 3.44 3.88 -0.81
CA ILE A 53 2.51 2.95 -0.17
C ILE A 53 1.48 3.76 0.61
N LEU A 54 0.20 3.48 0.36
CA LEU A 54 -0.90 4.01 1.16
C LEU A 54 -1.30 2.88 2.09
N LEU A 55 -1.17 3.09 3.39
CA LEU A 55 -1.20 2.00 4.36
C LEU A 55 -2.19 2.28 5.48
N ASP A 56 -3.23 1.45 5.56
CA ASP A 56 -4.22 1.53 6.63
C ASP A 56 -3.57 1.11 7.96
N VAL A 57 -3.85 1.85 9.01
CA VAL A 57 -3.34 1.56 10.35
C VAL A 57 -4.08 0.36 10.96
N MET A 58 -5.41 0.34 10.83
CA MET A 58 -6.26 -0.63 11.52
C MET A 58 -6.60 -1.80 10.60
N MET A 59 -5.85 -2.87 10.72
CA MET A 59 -6.10 -4.07 9.93
C MET A 59 -5.98 -5.30 10.82
N PRO A 60 -6.72 -6.38 10.50
CA PRO A 60 -6.56 -7.63 11.21
C PRO A 60 -5.21 -8.27 10.89
N LYS A 61 -4.80 -9.23 11.70
CA LYS A 61 -3.55 -9.98 11.57
C LYS A 61 -2.34 -9.11 11.82
N LEU A 62 -1.90 -8.36 10.84
CA LEU A 62 -0.70 -7.53 10.93
C LEU A 62 -1.12 -6.09 10.64
N ASP A 63 -1.09 -5.24 11.67
CA ASP A 63 -1.54 -3.86 11.53
C ASP A 63 -0.56 -3.01 10.71
N GLY A 64 -0.99 -1.80 10.39
CA GLY A 64 -0.20 -0.91 9.54
C GLY A 64 1.15 -0.53 10.13
N TRP A 65 1.22 -0.34 11.44
CA TRP A 65 2.50 0.01 12.08
C TRP A 65 3.51 -1.12 11.96
N SER A 66 3.04 -2.36 12.09
CA SER A 66 3.90 -3.53 11.95
C SER A 66 4.41 -3.68 10.52
N VAL A 67 3.53 -3.42 9.55
CA VAL A 67 3.93 -3.44 8.14
C VAL A 67 4.99 -2.37 7.89
N LEU A 68 4.78 -1.16 8.40
CA LEU A 68 5.73 -0.07 8.24
C LEU A 68 7.10 -0.44 8.80
N ARG A 69 7.13 -0.99 10.01
CA ARG A 69 8.40 -1.39 10.63
C ARG A 69 9.13 -2.41 9.77
N LYS A 70 8.39 -3.36 9.23
CA LYS A 70 8.99 -4.39 8.37
C LYS A 70 9.60 -3.79 7.12
N ILE A 71 8.88 -2.88 6.48
CA ILE A 71 9.35 -2.23 5.25
C ILE A 71 10.56 -1.35 5.55
N ARG A 72 10.55 -0.66 6.69
CA ARG A 72 11.64 0.25 7.05
C ARG A 72 12.94 -0.46 7.39
N GLN A 73 12.93 -1.77 7.55
CA GLN A 73 14.18 -2.52 7.80
C GLN A 73 15.15 -2.37 6.64
N ASP A 74 14.64 -2.24 5.42
CA ASP A 74 15.53 -2.15 4.26
C ASP A 74 15.08 -1.15 3.21
N SER A 75 14.15 -0.26 3.53
CA SER A 75 13.63 0.69 2.54
C SER A 75 13.22 2.00 3.19
N LYS A 76 13.43 3.09 2.46
CA LYS A 76 12.98 4.42 2.87
C LYS A 76 11.84 4.90 1.97
N ILE A 77 11.15 3.97 1.33
CA ILE A 77 10.04 4.30 0.44
C ILE A 77 9.00 5.17 1.16
N PRO A 78 8.46 6.20 0.51
CA PRO A 78 7.41 7.01 1.12
C PRO A 78 6.19 6.17 1.45
N VAL A 79 5.68 6.35 2.66
CA VAL A 79 4.48 5.66 3.14
C VAL A 79 3.56 6.71 3.74
N ILE A 80 2.31 6.71 3.29
CA ILE A 80 1.28 7.56 3.88
C ILE A 80 0.38 6.66 4.71
N MET A 81 0.32 6.92 6.00
CA MET A 81 -0.54 6.15 6.89
C MET A 81 -1.95 6.71 6.81
N LEU A 82 -2.91 5.81 6.60
CA LEU A 82 -4.31 6.20 6.58
C LEU A 82 -4.86 6.06 7.99
N THR A 83 -5.48 7.11 8.48
CA THR A 83 -5.97 7.14 9.86
C THR A 83 -7.11 6.15 10.07
N ALA A 84 -7.32 5.80 11.32
CA ALA A 84 -8.41 4.92 11.70
C ALA A 84 -9.75 5.56 11.34
N ARG A 85 -10.62 4.74 10.90
CA ARG A 85 -11.99 5.16 10.55
C ARG A 85 -12.90 5.22 11.76
#